data_a0a69acf14a2c5785eb98b1e864dc0c5
#
_entry.id   a0a69acf14a2c5785eb98b1e864dc0c5
#
_cell.length_a   1.000
_cell.length_b   1.000
_cell.length_c   1.000
_cell.angle_alpha   90.00
_cell.angle_beta   90.00
_cell.angle_gamma   90.00
#
_symmetry.space_group_name_H-M   'P 1'
#
loop_
_entity.id
_entity.type
_entity.pdbx_description
1 polymer ?
#
loop_
_entity_poly.entity_id
_entity_poly.type
_entity_poly.pdbx_seq_one_letter_code
_entity_poly.pdbx_strand_id
1 'polypeptide(L)'
;FVVHTNEEVHNVLRSGFHESPLFSGKISGIGPRYCPSIEDKLRTFADKDSHQLFLEPQGRKTNEYYLQGFSSSLPLEVQMEALHKIKGLENAIVYRPAYAVEYDFFDPTQLNHNLETKQIRNLFFAGQINGTTGYEEAGGQGLIAGINACLKIQGKEPFILQRHEAYIGVLIDDLVIKENFEPYRMMTSRAEYRLLLRQDNADLRLREKGYRV
;
A
#
# COMPACT_ATOMS: atom_id res chain seq x y z
N PHE A 1 -10.01 -9.59 -16.95
CA PHE A 1 -11.15 -9.03 -17.66
C PHE A 1 -11.49 -7.65 -17.11
N VAL A 2 -12.17 -6.82 -17.90
CA VAL A 2 -12.57 -5.47 -17.52
C VAL A 2 -14.09 -5.40 -17.46
N VAL A 3 -14.60 -4.86 -16.36
CA VAL A 3 -16.02 -4.51 -16.19
C VAL A 3 -16.12 -3.05 -15.71
N HIS A 4 -17.31 -2.51 -15.76
CA HIS A 4 -17.52 -1.10 -15.39
C HIS A 4 -18.75 -0.98 -14.48
N THR A 5 -18.67 -0.05 -13.55
CA THR A 5 -19.86 0.40 -12.82
C THR A 5 -20.76 1.21 -13.76
N ASN A 6 -21.98 1.44 -13.34
CA ASN A 6 -22.96 2.28 -14.00
C ASN A 6 -23.75 3.10 -12.98
N GLU A 7 -24.66 3.92 -13.42
CA GLU A 7 -25.47 4.78 -12.55
C GLU A 7 -26.30 4.01 -11.53
N GLU A 8 -26.86 2.83 -11.90
CA GLU A 8 -27.61 1.99 -10.95
C GLU A 8 -26.71 1.49 -9.83
N VAL A 9 -25.50 1.03 -10.14
CA VAL A 9 -24.47 0.64 -9.16
C VAL A 9 -24.14 1.81 -8.23
N HIS A 10 -23.94 3.00 -8.81
CA HIS A 10 -23.61 4.21 -8.04
C HIS A 10 -24.75 4.60 -7.07
N ASN A 11 -26.01 4.48 -7.50
CA ASN A 11 -27.16 4.80 -6.67
C ASN A 11 -27.29 3.84 -5.49
N VAL A 12 -27.09 2.53 -5.71
CA VAL A 12 -27.05 1.54 -4.63
C VAL A 12 -25.92 1.84 -3.65
N LEU A 13 -24.71 2.09 -4.14
CA LEU A 13 -23.57 2.39 -3.25
C LEU A 13 -23.82 3.67 -2.44
N ARG A 14 -24.36 4.73 -3.05
CA ARG A 14 -24.65 5.99 -2.35
C ARG A 14 -25.71 5.83 -1.25
N SER A 15 -26.65 4.91 -1.41
CA SER A 15 -27.67 4.66 -0.38
C SER A 15 -27.06 4.18 0.94
N GLY A 16 -25.91 3.48 0.88
CA GLY A 16 -25.21 2.98 2.05
C GLY A 16 -24.19 3.94 2.68
N PHE A 17 -23.95 5.12 2.13
CA PHE A 17 -22.92 6.03 2.60
C PHE A 17 -23.04 6.42 4.07
N HIS A 18 -24.26 6.53 4.59
CA HIS A 18 -24.53 6.86 5.98
C HIS A 18 -24.08 5.77 6.96
N GLU A 19 -23.92 4.53 6.47
CA GLU A 19 -23.45 3.37 7.25
C GLU A 19 -21.94 3.12 7.10
N SER A 20 -21.28 3.80 6.14
CA SER A 20 -19.85 3.64 5.92
C SER A 20 -19.04 4.05 7.16
N PRO A 21 -18.18 3.19 7.71
CA PRO A 21 -17.27 3.55 8.78
C PRO A 21 -16.35 4.73 8.43
N LEU A 22 -15.99 4.87 7.15
CA LEU A 22 -15.17 5.98 6.66
C LEU A 22 -15.90 7.32 6.72
N PHE A 23 -17.21 7.34 6.39
CA PHE A 23 -17.98 8.57 6.33
C PHE A 23 -18.70 8.91 7.65
N SER A 24 -18.99 7.89 8.46
CA SER A 24 -19.60 8.07 9.79
C SER A 24 -18.61 8.50 10.87
N GLY A 25 -17.31 8.60 10.57
CA GLY A 25 -16.28 8.96 11.53
C GLY A 25 -15.92 7.84 12.54
N LYS A 26 -16.39 6.60 12.30
CA LYS A 26 -15.99 5.44 13.12
C LYS A 26 -14.52 5.09 12.93
N ILE A 27 -14.01 5.29 11.72
CA ILE A 27 -12.59 5.20 11.40
C ILE A 27 -12.02 6.61 11.42
N SER A 28 -11.12 6.88 12.35
CA SER A 28 -10.45 8.17 12.50
C SER A 28 -9.07 8.22 11.84
N GLY A 29 -8.52 7.05 11.46
CA GLY A 29 -7.23 6.93 10.80
C GLY A 29 -7.24 7.40 9.34
N ILE A 30 -6.07 7.75 8.84
CA ILE A 30 -5.89 8.05 7.42
C ILE A 30 -5.77 6.71 6.69
N GLY A 31 -6.68 6.44 5.74
CA GLY A 31 -6.66 5.22 4.93
C GLY A 31 -5.43 5.12 4.03
N PRO A 32 -5.21 3.95 3.40
CA PRO A 32 -4.07 3.73 2.52
C PRO A 32 -4.08 4.72 1.35
N ARG A 33 -2.94 5.35 1.11
CA ARG A 33 -2.77 6.31 0.02
C ARG A 33 -2.75 5.58 -1.33
N TYR A 34 -3.37 6.18 -2.36
CA TYR A 34 -3.46 5.66 -3.73
C TYR A 34 -4.30 4.38 -3.92
N CYS A 35 -5.11 4.00 -2.94
CA CYS A 35 -6.08 2.92 -3.08
C CYS A 35 -7.46 3.39 -2.58
N PRO A 36 -8.11 4.33 -3.29
CA PRO A 36 -9.40 4.83 -2.88
C PRO A 36 -10.46 3.72 -2.95
N SER A 37 -11.33 3.67 -1.96
CA SER A 37 -12.53 2.83 -1.99
C SER A 37 -13.47 3.25 -3.12
N ILE A 38 -14.43 2.42 -3.46
CA ILE A 38 -15.41 2.78 -4.50
C ILE A 38 -16.27 3.98 -4.04
N GLU A 39 -16.57 4.09 -2.74
CA GLU A 39 -17.27 5.24 -2.19
C GLU A 39 -16.45 6.53 -2.26
N ASP A 40 -15.12 6.46 -2.07
CA ASP A 40 -14.23 7.61 -2.26
C ASP A 40 -14.18 8.06 -3.72
N LYS A 41 -14.18 7.10 -4.66
CA LYS A 41 -14.25 7.41 -6.09
C LYS A 41 -15.56 8.13 -6.44
N LEU A 42 -16.70 7.65 -5.90
CA LEU A 42 -18.00 8.23 -6.14
C LEU A 42 -18.16 9.63 -5.52
N ARG A 43 -17.41 9.92 -4.46
CA ARG A 43 -17.37 11.26 -3.85
C ARG A 43 -16.44 12.19 -4.60
N THR A 44 -15.23 11.74 -4.88
CA THR A 44 -14.17 12.56 -5.49
C THR A 44 -14.42 12.82 -6.97
N PHE A 45 -15.01 11.86 -7.69
CA PHE A 45 -15.31 11.92 -9.12
C PHE A 45 -16.81 11.76 -9.35
N ALA A 46 -17.59 12.60 -8.66
CA ALA A 46 -19.05 12.52 -8.67
C ALA A 46 -19.68 12.78 -10.06
N ASP A 47 -18.94 13.42 -10.95
CA ASP A 47 -19.30 13.70 -12.34
C ASP A 47 -19.11 12.50 -13.29
N LYS A 48 -18.53 11.40 -12.80
CA LYS A 48 -18.31 10.19 -13.62
C LYS A 48 -19.49 9.22 -13.51
N ASP A 49 -20.04 8.86 -14.65
CA ASP A 49 -21.14 7.90 -14.75
C ASP A 49 -20.68 6.44 -14.61
N SER A 50 -19.36 6.21 -14.68
CA SER A 50 -18.77 4.88 -14.71
C SER A 50 -17.35 4.86 -14.18
N HIS A 51 -17.00 3.80 -13.44
CA HIS A 51 -15.64 3.49 -13.01
C HIS A 51 -15.23 2.12 -13.52
N GLN A 52 -14.01 2.03 -14.02
CA GLN A 52 -13.42 0.79 -14.49
C GLN A 52 -13.01 -0.10 -13.33
N LEU A 53 -13.28 -1.39 -13.46
CA LEU A 53 -12.94 -2.44 -12.52
C LEU A 53 -12.23 -3.58 -13.26
N PHE A 54 -11.36 -4.31 -12.57
CA PHE A 54 -10.63 -5.43 -13.15
C PHE A 54 -10.97 -6.73 -12.43
N LEU A 55 -11.30 -7.76 -13.20
CA LEU A 55 -11.43 -9.14 -12.70
C LEU A 55 -10.12 -9.87 -12.92
N GLU A 56 -9.43 -10.14 -11.83
CA GLU A 56 -8.12 -10.79 -11.78
C GLU A 56 -8.25 -12.21 -11.24
N PRO A 57 -7.91 -13.27 -12.04
CA PRO A 57 -8.00 -14.64 -11.55
C PRO A 57 -7.01 -14.87 -10.42
N GLN A 58 -7.47 -15.49 -9.34
CA GLN A 58 -6.65 -15.76 -8.15
C GLN A 58 -5.73 -16.97 -8.30
N GLY A 59 -5.76 -17.62 -9.44
CA GLY A 59 -4.88 -18.74 -9.75
C GLY A 59 -5.30 -19.47 -11.01
N ARG A 60 -4.47 -20.41 -11.46
CA ARG A 60 -4.69 -21.18 -12.70
C ARG A 60 -5.71 -22.31 -12.56
N LYS A 61 -6.02 -22.73 -11.34
CA LYS A 61 -6.88 -23.90 -11.05
C LYS A 61 -8.08 -23.54 -10.17
N THR A 62 -8.44 -22.27 -10.09
CA THR A 62 -9.57 -21.76 -9.32
C THR A 62 -10.50 -20.95 -10.20
N ASN A 63 -11.77 -20.90 -9.84
CA ASN A 63 -12.78 -20.00 -10.44
C ASN A 63 -12.95 -18.72 -9.61
N GLU A 64 -12.07 -18.46 -8.67
CA GLU A 64 -12.08 -17.25 -7.86
C GLU A 64 -11.41 -16.11 -8.62
N TYR A 65 -12.04 -14.94 -8.55
CA TYR A 65 -11.54 -13.69 -9.11
C TYR A 65 -11.51 -12.61 -8.04
N TYR A 66 -10.47 -11.82 -8.05
CA TYR A 66 -10.43 -10.57 -7.29
C TYR A 66 -11.03 -9.45 -8.14
N LEU A 67 -11.95 -8.69 -7.56
CA LEU A 67 -12.54 -7.52 -8.22
C LEU A 67 -11.78 -6.26 -7.78
N GLN A 68 -10.72 -5.96 -8.51
CA GLN A 68 -9.90 -4.78 -8.27
C GLN A 68 -10.68 -3.50 -8.59
N GLY A 69 -10.59 -2.54 -7.69
CA GLY A 69 -11.22 -1.23 -7.86
C GLY A 69 -12.61 -1.12 -7.21
N PHE A 70 -13.13 -2.21 -6.62
CA PHE A 70 -14.39 -2.27 -5.89
C PHE A 70 -14.19 -2.42 -4.37
N SER A 71 -13.04 -1.97 -3.84
CA SER A 71 -12.81 -1.92 -2.39
C SER A 71 -13.88 -1.04 -1.74
N SER A 72 -14.47 -1.51 -0.63
CA SER A 72 -15.60 -0.83 0.01
C SER A 72 -15.61 -1.09 1.51
N SER A 73 -16.10 -0.11 2.28
CA SER A 73 -16.41 -0.23 3.70
C SER A 73 -17.91 -0.32 3.98
N LEU A 74 -18.72 -0.35 2.93
CA LEU A 74 -20.18 -0.38 3.02
C LEU A 74 -20.68 -1.72 3.58
N PRO A 75 -21.92 -1.79 4.11
CA PRO A 75 -22.55 -3.02 4.54
C PRO A 75 -22.59 -4.09 3.44
N LEU A 76 -22.55 -5.35 3.84
CA LEU A 76 -22.52 -6.49 2.91
C LEU A 76 -23.70 -6.47 1.93
N GLU A 77 -24.89 -6.13 2.41
CA GLU A 77 -26.11 -6.07 1.61
C GLU A 77 -25.98 -5.06 0.47
N VAL A 78 -25.43 -3.90 0.76
CA VAL A 78 -25.17 -2.82 -0.22
C VAL A 78 -24.11 -3.27 -1.23
N GLN A 79 -23.05 -3.93 -0.76
CA GLN A 79 -22.01 -4.46 -1.65
C GLN A 79 -22.57 -5.49 -2.62
N MET A 80 -23.39 -6.42 -2.13
CA MET A 80 -23.99 -7.50 -2.92
C MET A 80 -24.98 -6.94 -3.95
N GLU A 81 -25.87 -6.04 -3.53
CA GLU A 81 -26.82 -5.41 -4.44
C GLU A 81 -26.12 -4.62 -5.54
N ALA A 82 -25.13 -3.83 -5.18
CA ALA A 82 -24.34 -3.06 -6.14
C ALA A 82 -23.57 -3.96 -7.11
N LEU A 83 -22.95 -5.04 -6.62
CA LEU A 83 -22.20 -5.98 -7.43
C LEU A 83 -23.10 -6.63 -8.50
N HIS A 84 -24.29 -7.06 -8.12
CA HIS A 84 -25.24 -7.71 -9.04
C HIS A 84 -25.84 -6.77 -10.09
N LYS A 85 -25.66 -5.44 -9.95
CA LYS A 85 -26.00 -4.45 -10.98
C LYS A 85 -24.88 -4.21 -12.00
N ILE A 86 -23.70 -4.80 -11.80
CA ILE A 86 -22.60 -4.73 -12.76
C ILE A 86 -22.85 -5.75 -13.86
N LYS A 87 -22.84 -5.29 -15.12
CA LYS A 87 -23.03 -6.17 -16.28
C LYS A 87 -21.99 -7.30 -16.29
N GLY A 88 -22.48 -8.54 -16.31
CA GLY A 88 -21.67 -9.76 -16.29
C GLY A 88 -21.41 -10.31 -14.89
N LEU A 89 -21.86 -9.63 -13.83
CA LEU A 89 -21.73 -10.06 -12.44
C LEU A 89 -23.09 -10.29 -11.75
N GLU A 90 -24.17 -10.37 -12.53
CA GLU A 90 -25.55 -10.49 -12.02
C GLU A 90 -25.77 -11.73 -11.12
N ASN A 91 -25.00 -12.79 -11.38
CA ASN A 91 -25.07 -14.05 -10.63
C ASN A 91 -23.77 -14.38 -9.90
N ALA A 92 -22.92 -13.39 -9.66
CA ALA A 92 -21.65 -13.61 -8.98
C ALA A 92 -21.86 -14.05 -7.52
N ILE A 93 -21.08 -15.03 -7.07
CA ILE A 93 -21.04 -15.47 -5.68
C ILE A 93 -19.82 -14.83 -5.01
N VAL A 94 -20.07 -14.12 -3.92
CA VAL A 94 -19.01 -13.47 -3.15
C VAL A 94 -18.52 -14.39 -2.04
N TYR A 95 -17.26 -14.81 -2.12
CA TYR A 95 -16.61 -15.61 -1.06
C TYR A 95 -16.12 -14.73 0.10
N ARG A 96 -15.64 -13.53 -0.22
CA ARG A 96 -15.13 -12.56 0.76
C ARG A 96 -15.62 -11.17 0.38
N PRO A 97 -16.44 -10.52 1.20
CA PRO A 97 -16.82 -9.13 0.97
C PRO A 97 -15.62 -8.19 1.12
N ALA A 98 -15.74 -7.02 0.56
CA ALA A 98 -14.80 -5.94 0.83
C ALA A 98 -14.94 -5.45 2.29
N TYR A 99 -13.88 -4.88 2.83
CA TYR A 99 -13.82 -4.42 4.21
C TYR A 99 -13.00 -3.13 4.31
N ALA A 100 -13.28 -2.35 5.33
CA ALA A 100 -12.47 -1.18 5.65
C ALA A 100 -11.11 -1.61 6.20
N VAL A 101 -10.07 -0.89 5.80
CA VAL A 101 -8.72 -1.08 6.33
C VAL A 101 -8.39 0.09 7.25
N GLU A 102 -8.11 -0.23 8.49
CA GLU A 102 -7.53 0.67 9.48
C GLU A 102 -6.27 -0.01 10.03
N TYR A 103 -5.21 0.76 10.24
CA TYR A 103 -3.96 0.21 10.75
C TYR A 103 -3.23 1.22 11.62
N ASP A 104 -2.58 0.69 12.64
CA ASP A 104 -1.66 1.44 13.47
C ASP A 104 -0.25 1.41 12.89
N PHE A 105 0.53 2.42 13.23
CA PHE A 105 1.95 2.47 12.95
C PHE A 105 2.69 3.16 14.09
N PHE A 106 3.98 2.94 14.17
CA PHE A 106 4.87 3.65 15.08
C PHE A 106 5.62 4.74 14.34
N ASP A 107 5.90 5.84 15.02
CA ASP A 107 6.71 6.90 14.47
C ASP A 107 8.09 6.37 14.06
N PRO A 108 8.41 6.36 12.74
CA PRO A 108 9.67 5.79 12.26
C PRO A 108 10.90 6.60 12.61
N THR A 109 10.76 7.82 13.13
CA THR A 109 11.89 8.61 13.64
C THR A 109 12.57 7.97 14.85
N GLN A 110 11.91 7.01 15.50
CA GLN A 110 12.51 6.17 16.54
C GLN A 110 13.49 5.09 16.02
N LEU A 111 13.64 4.96 14.70
CA LEU A 111 14.56 3.99 14.09
C LEU A 111 15.91 4.62 13.75
N ASN A 112 16.92 3.79 13.74
CA ASN A 112 18.20 4.08 13.11
C ASN A 112 18.10 3.78 11.59
N HIS A 113 19.04 4.27 10.78
CA HIS A 113 19.08 4.04 9.34
C HIS A 113 19.22 2.55 8.94
N ASN A 114 19.61 1.69 9.86
CA ASN A 114 19.61 0.23 9.69
C ASN A 114 18.26 -0.43 10.03
N LEU A 115 17.23 0.37 10.33
CA LEU A 115 15.88 -0.01 10.75
C LEU A 115 15.79 -0.69 12.13
N GLU A 116 16.86 -0.69 12.92
CA GLU A 116 16.80 -1.07 14.33
C GLU A 116 16.17 0.05 15.16
N THR A 117 15.34 -0.30 16.14
CA THR A 117 14.77 0.69 17.05
C THR A 117 15.84 1.27 17.99
N LYS A 118 15.75 2.57 18.27
CA LYS A 118 16.66 3.26 19.21
C LYS A 118 16.44 2.83 20.66
N GLN A 119 15.22 2.42 20.99
CA GLN A 119 14.82 2.11 22.38
C GLN A 119 15.06 0.66 22.76
N ILE A 120 14.85 -0.27 21.83
CA ILE A 120 14.92 -1.71 22.09
C ILE A 120 15.98 -2.32 21.16
N ARG A 121 17.06 -2.79 21.78
CA ARG A 121 18.16 -3.45 21.03
C ARG A 121 17.68 -4.73 20.37
N ASN A 122 18.15 -5.00 19.17
CA ASN A 122 17.86 -6.19 18.36
C ASN A 122 16.41 -6.26 17.84
N LEU A 123 15.65 -5.18 17.95
CA LEU A 123 14.30 -5.08 17.37
C LEU A 123 14.36 -4.22 16.12
N PHE A 124 13.96 -4.79 14.99
CA PHE A 124 13.91 -4.13 13.68
C PHE A 124 12.48 -4.01 13.21
N PHE A 125 12.12 -2.86 12.66
CA PHE A 125 10.80 -2.63 12.08
C PHE A 125 10.89 -2.51 10.56
N ALA A 126 9.93 -3.10 9.85
CA ALA A 126 9.86 -3.01 8.40
C ALA A 126 8.41 -3.06 7.89
N GLY A 127 8.09 -2.27 6.89
CA GLY A 127 6.81 -2.25 6.23
C GLY A 127 5.78 -1.31 6.87
N GLN A 128 4.53 -1.74 6.91
CA GLN A 128 3.40 -0.92 7.35
C GLN A 128 3.56 -0.35 8.77
N ILE A 129 4.21 -1.08 9.66
CA ILE A 129 4.48 -0.64 11.04
C ILE A 129 5.23 0.70 11.09
N ASN A 130 5.96 1.05 10.02
CA ASN A 130 6.70 2.30 9.85
C ASN A 130 5.88 3.37 9.09
N GLY A 131 4.56 3.21 8.97
CA GLY A 131 3.71 4.19 8.30
C GLY A 131 3.79 4.19 6.77
N THR A 132 4.29 3.11 6.16
CA THR A 132 4.30 2.94 4.71
C THR A 132 3.12 2.08 4.24
N THR A 133 2.58 2.32 3.04
CA THR A 133 1.38 1.61 2.55
C THR A 133 1.58 0.87 1.23
N GLY A 134 2.80 0.76 0.73
CA GLY A 134 3.09 0.03 -0.52
C GLY A 134 3.81 -1.29 -0.30
N TYR A 135 3.58 -2.25 -1.18
CA TYR A 135 4.28 -3.53 -1.17
C TYR A 135 5.78 -3.37 -1.42
N GLU A 136 6.14 -2.47 -2.31
CA GLU A 136 7.52 -2.15 -2.68
C GLU A 136 8.26 -1.55 -1.49
N GLU A 137 7.62 -0.63 -0.78
CA GLU A 137 8.18 -0.04 0.44
C GLU A 137 8.40 -1.10 1.52
N ALA A 138 7.44 -2.00 1.71
CA ALA A 138 7.55 -3.08 2.68
C ALA A 138 8.67 -4.07 2.30
N GLY A 139 8.76 -4.44 1.02
CA GLY A 139 9.81 -5.32 0.51
C GLY A 139 11.21 -4.73 0.68
N GLY A 140 11.38 -3.45 0.33
CA GLY A 140 12.65 -2.74 0.49
C GLY A 140 13.09 -2.64 1.95
N GLN A 141 12.19 -2.28 2.85
CA GLN A 141 12.47 -2.22 4.28
C GLN A 141 12.79 -3.60 4.85
N GLY A 142 12.00 -4.64 4.50
CA GLY A 142 12.22 -6.01 4.96
C GLY A 142 13.59 -6.54 4.56
N LEU A 143 14.02 -6.28 3.32
CA LEU A 143 15.35 -6.64 2.84
C LEU A 143 16.45 -6.00 3.69
N ILE A 144 16.39 -4.69 3.88
CA ILE A 144 17.42 -3.94 4.65
C ILE A 144 17.40 -4.35 6.13
N ALA A 145 16.24 -4.50 6.74
CA ALA A 145 16.13 -4.95 8.13
C ALA A 145 16.72 -6.36 8.31
N GLY A 146 16.42 -7.29 7.41
CA GLY A 146 16.94 -8.65 7.44
C GLY A 146 18.45 -8.71 7.29
N ILE A 147 19.02 -7.98 6.31
CA ILE A 147 20.46 -7.85 6.11
C ILE A 147 21.12 -7.32 7.38
N ASN A 148 20.63 -6.22 7.93
CA ASN A 148 21.22 -5.60 9.11
C ASN A 148 21.11 -6.45 10.37
N ALA A 149 20.02 -7.20 10.53
CA ALA A 149 19.89 -8.19 11.60
C ALA A 149 20.97 -9.28 11.51
N CYS A 150 21.24 -9.81 10.31
CA CYS A 150 22.29 -10.79 10.07
C CYS A 150 23.68 -10.22 10.33
N LEU A 151 23.99 -9.02 9.81
CA LEU A 151 25.27 -8.36 10.02
C LEU A 151 25.51 -8.10 11.51
N LYS A 152 24.50 -7.69 12.25
CA LYS A 152 24.59 -7.47 13.68
C LYS A 152 24.94 -8.75 14.44
N ILE A 153 24.31 -9.89 14.11
CA ILE A 153 24.64 -11.20 14.69
C ILE A 153 26.09 -11.56 14.41
N GLN A 154 26.60 -11.21 13.24
CA GLN A 154 27.99 -11.46 12.84
C GLN A 154 28.99 -10.45 13.44
N GLY A 155 28.54 -9.44 14.17
CA GLY A 155 29.39 -8.38 14.69
C GLY A 155 29.98 -7.46 13.62
N LYS A 156 29.34 -7.38 12.44
CA LYS A 156 29.74 -6.52 11.33
C LYS A 156 29.06 -5.16 11.37
N GLU A 157 29.63 -4.19 10.65
CA GLU A 157 29.04 -2.87 10.48
C GLU A 157 27.71 -2.94 9.74
N PRO A 158 26.75 -2.04 10.06
CA PRO A 158 25.46 -2.02 9.41
C PRO A 158 25.54 -1.62 7.95
N PHE A 159 24.71 -2.24 7.11
CA PHE A 159 24.53 -1.88 5.71
C PHE A 159 23.51 -0.75 5.59
N ILE A 160 23.97 0.41 5.16
CA ILE A 160 23.17 1.62 4.99
C ILE A 160 23.34 2.13 3.56
N LEU A 161 22.22 2.18 2.83
CA LEU A 161 22.18 2.79 1.50
C LEU A 161 21.91 4.30 1.63
N GLN A 162 22.75 5.10 0.97
CA GLN A 162 22.59 6.54 0.92
C GLN A 162 21.53 6.97 -0.10
N ARG A 163 21.01 8.18 0.04
CA ARG A 163 19.99 8.76 -0.86
C ARG A 163 20.39 8.80 -2.34
N HIS A 164 21.68 8.99 -2.62
CA HIS A 164 22.23 9.00 -3.99
C HIS A 164 22.53 7.58 -4.53
N GLU A 165 22.43 6.56 -3.71
CA GLU A 165 22.76 5.19 -4.10
C GLU A 165 21.55 4.36 -4.51
N ALA A 166 20.41 4.54 -3.84
CA ALA A 166 19.21 3.78 -4.12
C ALA A 166 17.94 4.48 -3.66
N TYR A 167 16.80 4.17 -4.29
CA TYR A 167 15.48 4.59 -3.80
C TYR A 167 15.17 4.03 -2.41
N ILE A 168 15.67 2.85 -2.06
CA ILE A 168 15.57 2.30 -0.69
C ILE A 168 16.30 3.22 0.30
N GLY A 169 17.44 3.78 -0.08
CA GLY A 169 18.14 4.79 0.73
C GLY A 169 17.31 6.05 0.96
N VAL A 170 16.67 6.57 -0.10
CA VAL A 170 15.76 7.72 0.01
C VAL A 170 14.57 7.40 0.93
N LEU A 171 13.96 6.21 0.75
CA LEU A 171 12.84 5.74 1.56
C LEU A 171 13.19 5.72 3.06
N ILE A 172 14.29 5.04 3.42
CA ILE A 172 14.66 4.86 4.82
C ILE A 172 15.08 6.19 5.45
N ASP A 173 15.85 7.00 4.72
CA ASP A 173 16.26 8.31 5.20
C ASP A 173 15.05 9.23 5.44
N ASP A 174 14.10 9.29 4.50
CA ASP A 174 12.86 10.05 4.68
C ASP A 174 12.06 9.59 5.91
N LEU A 175 11.97 8.28 6.15
CA LEU A 175 11.24 7.72 7.30
C LEU A 175 11.91 8.10 8.63
N VAL A 176 13.24 8.01 8.70
CA VAL A 176 13.99 8.16 9.95
C VAL A 176 14.17 9.63 10.34
N ILE A 177 14.22 10.56 9.37
CA ILE A 177 14.51 11.97 9.65
C ILE A 177 13.32 12.91 9.51
N LYS A 178 12.23 12.49 8.84
CA LYS A 178 11.05 13.34 8.60
C LYS A 178 9.86 12.84 9.38
N GLU A 179 9.16 13.73 10.04
CA GLU A 179 7.83 13.45 10.56
C GLU A 179 6.86 13.27 9.38
N ASN A 180 6.18 12.12 9.34
CA ASN A 180 5.22 11.79 8.30
C ASN A 180 3.81 11.76 8.92
N PHE A 181 2.99 12.75 8.56
CA PHE A 181 1.60 12.87 9.02
C PHE A 181 0.60 12.11 8.14
N GLU A 182 1.06 11.54 7.03
CA GLU A 182 0.25 10.76 6.09
C GLU A 182 1.00 9.49 5.68
N PRO A 183 0.29 8.43 5.22
CA PRO A 183 0.92 7.20 4.76
C PRO A 183 1.99 7.46 3.69
N TYR A 184 3.21 7.02 3.98
CA TYR A 184 4.34 7.25 3.09
C TYR A 184 4.26 6.34 1.86
N ARG A 185 4.48 6.94 0.69
CA ARG A 185 4.71 6.24 -0.57
C ARG A 185 5.97 6.78 -1.24
N MET A 186 6.81 5.85 -1.73
CA MET A 186 8.02 6.21 -2.46
C MET A 186 7.64 6.67 -3.87
N MET A 187 7.94 7.92 -4.15
CA MET A 187 7.74 8.56 -5.46
C MET A 187 9.08 9.05 -5.99
N THR A 188 9.26 9.02 -7.30
CA THR A 188 10.48 9.55 -7.94
C THR A 188 10.73 11.01 -7.62
N SER A 189 9.66 11.79 -7.33
CA SER A 189 9.75 13.19 -6.92
C SER A 189 10.42 13.40 -5.56
N ARG A 190 10.53 12.36 -4.73
CA ARG A 190 11.21 12.42 -3.41
C ARG A 190 12.73 12.31 -3.52
N ALA A 191 13.25 11.85 -4.65
CA ALA A 191 14.67 11.64 -4.86
C ALA A 191 15.30 12.84 -5.57
N GLU A 192 16.37 13.38 -5.00
CA GLU A 192 17.17 14.47 -5.57
C GLU A 192 17.97 13.99 -6.78
N TYR A 193 18.43 12.74 -6.74
CA TYR A 193 19.30 12.13 -7.74
C TYR A 193 18.55 11.31 -8.78
N ARG A 194 17.36 11.75 -9.23
CA ARG A 194 16.49 10.99 -10.16
C ARG A 194 17.18 10.57 -11.46
N LEU A 195 18.07 11.42 -11.97
CA LEU A 195 18.81 11.12 -13.21
C LEU A 195 19.86 10.02 -13.00
N LEU A 196 20.34 9.84 -11.79
CA LEU A 196 21.28 8.78 -11.41
C LEU A 196 20.54 7.48 -11.04
N LEU A 197 19.46 7.61 -10.27
CA LEU A 197 18.70 6.47 -9.73
C LEU A 197 17.71 5.91 -10.75
N ARG A 198 18.22 5.25 -11.77
CA ARG A 198 17.42 4.66 -12.84
C ARG A 198 17.40 3.14 -12.74
N GLN A 199 16.34 2.54 -13.26
CA GLN A 199 16.18 1.09 -13.29
C GLN A 199 17.25 0.42 -14.18
N ASP A 200 17.56 1.02 -15.32
CA ASP A 200 18.48 0.48 -16.33
C ASP A 200 19.95 0.41 -15.87
N ASN A 201 20.32 1.12 -14.82
CA ASN A 201 21.68 1.10 -14.26
C ASN A 201 21.75 0.57 -12.82
N ALA A 202 20.64 0.05 -12.29
CA ALA A 202 20.56 -0.35 -10.87
C ALA A 202 21.55 -1.47 -10.53
N ASP A 203 21.72 -2.45 -11.42
CA ASP A 203 22.67 -3.53 -11.21
C ASP A 203 24.13 -3.05 -11.19
N LEU A 204 24.50 -2.11 -12.03
CA LEU A 204 25.85 -1.51 -12.07
C LEU A 204 26.14 -0.75 -10.78
N ARG A 205 25.16 -0.03 -10.23
CA ARG A 205 25.33 0.76 -8.99
C ARG A 205 25.36 -0.09 -7.72
N LEU A 206 24.60 -1.19 -7.68
CA LEU A 206 24.31 -1.92 -6.45
C LEU A 206 24.97 -3.31 -6.38
N ARG A 207 25.39 -3.92 -7.50
CA ARG A 207 25.97 -5.27 -7.56
C ARG A 207 27.16 -5.43 -6.61
N GLU A 208 28.12 -4.51 -6.68
CA GLU A 208 29.31 -4.58 -5.82
C GLU A 208 28.98 -4.45 -4.34
N LYS A 209 28.00 -3.58 -4.01
CA LYS A 209 27.52 -3.40 -2.64
C LYS A 209 26.83 -4.68 -2.13
N GLY A 210 25.96 -5.28 -2.94
CA GLY A 210 25.31 -6.53 -2.60
C GLY A 210 26.26 -7.71 -2.46
N TYR A 211 27.37 -7.71 -3.20
CA TYR A 211 28.41 -8.75 -3.08
C TYR A 211 29.21 -8.65 -1.78
N ARG A 212 29.36 -7.46 -1.22
CA ARG A 212 30.11 -7.21 0.02
C ARG A 212 29.31 -7.53 1.29
N VAL A 213 28.00 -7.71 1.19
CA VAL A 213 27.09 -7.99 2.29
C VAL A 213 26.84 -9.48 2.44
#